data_22ff4fa091c2b3034b6afdef3eddbf4b
#
_entry.id   22ff4fa091c2b3034b6afdef3eddbf4b
#
_cell.length_a   1.000
_cell.length_b   1.000
_cell.length_c   1.000
_cell.angle_alpha   90.00
_cell.angle_beta   90.00
_cell.angle_gamma   90.00
#
_symmetry.space_group_name_H-M   'P 1'
#
loop_
_entity.id
_entity.type
_entity.pdbx_description
1 polymer ?
#
loop_
_entity_poly.entity_id
_entity_poly.type
_entity_poly.pdbx_seq_one_letter_code
_entity_poly.pdbx_strand_id
1 'polypeptide(L)'
;MYSSIAQANEAIIERMKAARPHWVAVRPAKEAVAELSSGRKLLHAGPPIAWQEMTGPMRGACIGASLFEGWAASEEEAVRLLEQGEVEFIPCHHVGAVGPMGGITSANMPVLVVRDVVHSNQSCCNLNEGIGKVMRFGAYGEDVQTRLRWMRDTLAPVLQEALSRMENGIDLTAMMAQAITMGDEFHQRNIAASSLLLRTLSPVIAGLDRPNAEIVAVLQFLSVTDQFFLNLAMAYSKAVMDAAAEIKAGSVVTAMTRNGREFGIRVSGTGDRWFTAPVNTPQGLFFTGYSQADANPDIGDSAITETLGIGGAAMIAAPGVTRFVGAGGMGAALETSEEMSEIYLTNNPLFQIPSWDFKGACLGLDVRRVVETGITPLINTGIAHREAGIGQVGAGTVRAPLLCFEKALEALAELHHLTA
;
A
#
# COMPACT_ATOMS: atom_id res chain seq x y z
N MET A 1 30.77 5.47 -6.38
CA MET A 1 30.16 6.80 -6.52
C MET A 1 29.71 6.91 -7.97
N TYR A 2 28.47 7.30 -8.22
CA TYR A 2 27.92 7.40 -9.60
C TYR A 2 28.38 8.72 -10.22
N SER A 3 28.73 8.68 -11.51
CA SER A 3 29.22 9.86 -12.25
C SER A 3 28.10 10.78 -12.75
N SER A 4 26.86 10.29 -12.77
CA SER A 4 25.68 11.04 -13.22
C SER A 4 24.40 10.49 -12.61
N ILE A 5 23.32 11.29 -12.59
CA ILE A 5 21.96 10.85 -12.24
C ILE A 5 21.51 9.68 -13.14
N ALA A 6 21.83 9.73 -14.44
CA ALA A 6 21.48 8.66 -15.36
C ALA A 6 22.10 7.31 -14.97
N GLN A 7 23.37 7.29 -14.62
CA GLN A 7 24.05 6.09 -14.15
C GLN A 7 23.48 5.56 -12.82
N ALA A 8 23.13 6.46 -11.90
CA ALA A 8 22.48 6.08 -10.65
C ALA A 8 21.09 5.49 -10.91
N ASN A 9 20.30 6.10 -11.79
CA ASN A 9 18.98 5.60 -12.18
C ASN A 9 19.05 4.21 -12.84
N GLU A 10 20.03 3.96 -13.71
CA GLU A 10 20.25 2.64 -14.32
C GLU A 10 20.52 1.59 -13.23
N ALA A 11 21.39 1.89 -12.26
CA ALA A 11 21.68 0.99 -11.15
C ALA A 11 20.44 0.74 -10.27
N ILE A 12 19.61 1.75 -10.03
CA ILE A 12 18.34 1.62 -9.30
C ILE A 12 17.38 0.68 -10.06
N ILE A 13 17.23 0.88 -11.37
CA ILE A 13 16.37 0.05 -12.22
C ILE A 13 16.82 -1.41 -12.21
N GLU A 14 18.11 -1.68 -12.34
CA GLU A 14 18.63 -3.06 -12.29
C GLU A 14 18.41 -3.70 -10.91
N ARG A 15 18.54 -2.92 -9.84
CA ARG A 15 18.25 -3.38 -8.49
C ARG A 15 16.75 -3.71 -8.30
N MET A 16 15.85 -2.87 -8.83
CA MET A 16 14.40 -3.14 -8.83
C MET A 16 14.05 -4.42 -9.62
N LYS A 17 14.64 -4.61 -10.80
CA LYS A 17 14.44 -5.83 -11.62
C LYS A 17 14.97 -7.10 -10.97
N ALA A 18 16.05 -7.00 -10.20
CA ALA A 18 16.66 -8.12 -9.50
C ALA A 18 15.89 -8.56 -8.25
N ALA A 19 15.09 -7.71 -7.65
CA ALA A 19 14.35 -7.98 -6.42
C ALA A 19 13.43 -9.22 -6.56
N ARG A 20 13.41 -10.06 -5.51
CA ARG A 20 12.57 -11.26 -5.43
C ARG A 20 11.92 -11.35 -4.05
N PRO A 21 10.90 -10.53 -3.79
CA PRO A 21 10.18 -10.57 -2.53
C PRO A 21 9.32 -11.83 -2.37
N HIS A 22 9.47 -12.50 -1.24
CA HIS A 22 8.69 -13.65 -0.82
C HIS A 22 7.86 -13.32 0.40
N TRP A 23 6.62 -13.79 0.46
CA TRP A 23 5.83 -13.75 1.69
C TRP A 23 6.27 -14.90 2.60
N VAL A 24 6.91 -14.56 3.71
CA VAL A 24 7.61 -15.53 4.56
C VAL A 24 6.97 -15.78 5.91
N ALA A 25 6.15 -14.85 6.41
CA ALA A 25 5.53 -15.00 7.73
C ALA A 25 4.28 -14.12 7.90
N VAL A 26 3.47 -14.49 8.91
CA VAL A 26 2.48 -13.61 9.54
C VAL A 26 2.83 -13.55 11.04
N ARG A 27 3.02 -12.34 11.56
CA ARG A 27 3.44 -12.12 12.94
C ARG A 27 2.70 -10.95 13.58
N PRO A 28 2.60 -10.87 14.92
CA PRO A 28 2.26 -9.62 15.58
C PRO A 28 3.21 -8.51 15.15
N ALA A 29 2.69 -7.32 14.90
CA ALA A 29 3.49 -6.21 14.37
C ALA A 29 4.71 -5.88 15.25
N LYS A 30 4.61 -5.99 16.56
CA LYS A 30 5.73 -5.80 17.52
C LYS A 30 6.92 -6.75 17.31
N GLU A 31 6.72 -7.89 16.63
CA GLU A 31 7.79 -8.84 16.29
C GLU A 31 8.42 -8.55 14.93
N ALA A 32 7.71 -7.84 14.05
CA ALA A 32 8.18 -7.46 12.73
C ALA A 32 8.77 -6.03 12.68
N VAL A 33 8.30 -5.14 13.57
CA VAL A 33 8.66 -3.72 13.64
C VAL A 33 9.16 -3.42 15.06
N ALA A 34 10.45 -3.17 15.19
CA ALA A 34 11.11 -3.00 16.49
C ALA A 34 10.52 -1.82 17.29
N GLU A 35 10.11 -0.76 16.63
CA GLU A 35 9.52 0.44 17.23
C GLU A 35 8.22 0.15 17.99
N LEU A 36 7.48 -0.89 17.59
CA LEU A 36 6.24 -1.32 18.24
C LEU A 36 6.44 -2.26 19.43
N SER A 37 7.68 -2.63 19.75
CA SER A 37 7.99 -3.60 20.83
C SER A 37 7.71 -3.05 22.24
N SER A 38 7.56 -1.74 22.40
CA SER A 38 7.32 -1.11 23.69
C SER A 38 6.52 0.19 23.57
N GLY A 39 5.81 0.54 24.64
CA GLY A 39 4.99 1.76 24.70
C GLY A 39 3.68 1.65 23.93
N ARG A 40 2.90 2.72 23.95
CA ARG A 40 1.69 2.88 23.14
C ARG A 40 2.05 3.58 21.85
N LYS A 41 2.19 2.83 20.78
CA LYS A 41 2.59 3.34 19.46
C LYS A 41 1.67 2.82 18.38
N LEU A 42 1.39 3.69 17.41
CA LEU A 42 0.62 3.36 16.22
C LEU A 42 1.42 3.74 14.98
N LEU A 43 1.54 2.80 14.04
CA LEU A 43 1.93 3.16 12.69
C LEU A 43 0.74 3.81 11.99
N HIS A 44 1.03 4.68 11.02
CA HIS A 44 0.01 5.32 10.19
C HIS A 44 0.50 5.50 8.75
N ALA A 45 -0.43 5.59 7.80
CA ALA A 45 -0.13 5.96 6.42
C ALA A 45 0.20 7.46 6.30
N GLY A 46 0.99 7.78 5.30
CA GLY A 46 1.30 9.16 4.96
C GLY A 46 2.61 9.69 5.54
N PRO A 47 2.94 10.93 5.19
CA PRO A 47 3.97 11.71 5.89
C PRO A 47 3.61 11.90 7.37
N PRO A 48 4.56 12.30 8.24
CA PRO A 48 4.29 12.56 9.65
C PRO A 48 3.07 13.47 9.86
N ILE A 49 2.19 13.10 10.79
CA ILE A 49 0.98 13.86 11.13
C ILE A 49 0.67 13.72 12.61
N ALA A 50 0.24 14.81 13.24
CA ALA A 50 -0.22 14.81 14.61
C ALA A 50 -1.71 14.42 14.69
N TRP A 51 -2.13 13.85 15.82
CA TRP A 51 -3.54 13.47 16.08
C TRP A 51 -4.53 14.59 15.76
N GLN A 52 -4.21 15.82 16.14
CA GLN A 52 -5.08 17.00 15.97
C GLN A 52 -5.34 17.32 14.49
N GLU A 53 -4.45 16.91 13.60
CA GLU A 53 -4.54 17.16 12.16
C GLU A 53 -5.17 16.00 11.39
N MET A 54 -5.27 14.81 12.00
CA MET A 54 -5.83 13.63 11.37
C MET A 54 -7.29 13.83 10.96
N THR A 55 -7.66 13.31 9.78
CA THR A 55 -9.05 13.33 9.29
C THR A 55 -9.88 12.22 9.96
N GLY A 56 -11.21 12.28 9.79
CA GLY A 56 -12.14 11.36 10.42
C GLY A 56 -11.77 9.89 10.31
N PRO A 57 -11.53 9.32 9.09
CA PRO A 57 -11.18 7.90 8.98
C PRO A 57 -9.85 7.55 9.65
N MET A 58 -8.85 8.42 9.65
CA MET A 58 -7.60 8.17 10.39
C MET A 58 -7.84 8.17 11.90
N ARG A 59 -8.60 9.16 12.42
CA ARG A 59 -9.00 9.20 13.83
C ARG A 59 -9.80 7.96 14.24
N GLY A 60 -10.78 7.58 13.43
CA GLY A 60 -11.57 6.37 13.68
C GLY A 60 -10.72 5.10 13.73
N ALA A 61 -9.73 4.97 12.86
CA ALA A 61 -8.80 3.85 12.88
C ALA A 61 -7.91 3.86 14.15
N CYS A 62 -7.45 5.04 14.62
CA CYS A 62 -6.69 5.17 15.88
C CYS A 62 -7.55 4.79 17.10
N ILE A 63 -8.82 5.21 17.12
CA ILE A 63 -9.79 4.80 18.15
C ILE A 63 -9.94 3.28 18.13
N GLY A 64 -10.17 2.70 16.93
CA GLY A 64 -10.30 1.25 16.75
C GLY A 64 -9.08 0.48 17.23
N ALA A 65 -7.87 0.97 16.95
CA ALA A 65 -6.63 0.36 17.41
C ALA A 65 -6.46 0.44 18.94
N SER A 66 -6.84 1.57 19.55
CA SER A 66 -6.79 1.75 21.01
C SER A 66 -7.75 0.78 21.74
N LEU A 67 -8.94 0.57 21.18
CA LEU A 67 -9.90 -0.42 21.69
C LEU A 67 -9.38 -1.86 21.48
N PHE A 68 -8.81 -2.15 20.32
CA PHE A 68 -8.24 -3.48 20.02
C PHE A 68 -7.09 -3.86 20.97
N GLU A 69 -6.23 -2.92 21.29
CA GLU A 69 -5.11 -3.11 22.21
C GLU A 69 -5.54 -3.14 23.69
N GLY A 70 -6.80 -2.77 23.99
CA GLY A 70 -7.29 -2.65 25.35
C GLY A 70 -6.69 -1.47 26.11
N TRP A 71 -6.20 -0.45 25.40
CA TRP A 71 -5.73 0.81 25.99
C TRP A 71 -6.88 1.67 26.50
N ALA A 72 -8.05 1.47 25.95
CA ALA A 72 -9.29 2.13 26.30
C ALA A 72 -10.46 1.13 26.28
N ALA A 73 -11.45 1.32 27.15
CA ALA A 73 -12.65 0.50 27.21
C ALA A 73 -13.84 1.12 26.44
N SER A 74 -13.75 2.40 26.06
CA SER A 74 -14.77 3.11 25.29
C SER A 74 -14.13 4.07 24.29
N GLU A 75 -14.95 4.58 23.35
CA GLU A 75 -14.55 5.61 22.39
C GLU A 75 -14.07 6.88 23.09
N GLU A 76 -14.82 7.36 24.10
CA GLU A 76 -14.49 8.58 24.83
C GLU A 76 -13.16 8.44 25.58
N GLU A 77 -12.87 7.26 26.10
CA GLU A 77 -11.60 6.97 26.76
C GLU A 77 -10.46 6.92 25.75
N ALA A 78 -10.66 6.29 24.58
CA ALA A 78 -9.69 6.26 23.49
C ALA A 78 -9.37 7.68 23.00
N VAL A 79 -10.39 8.50 22.76
CA VAL A 79 -10.21 9.90 22.32
C VAL A 79 -9.40 10.70 23.36
N ARG A 80 -9.72 10.59 24.64
CA ARG A 80 -8.97 11.28 25.71
C ARG A 80 -7.50 10.87 25.72
N LEU A 81 -7.22 9.57 25.62
CA LEU A 81 -5.85 9.03 25.59
C LEU A 81 -5.05 9.59 24.39
N LEU A 82 -5.68 9.65 23.20
CA LEU A 82 -5.07 10.18 21.99
C LEU A 82 -4.85 11.69 22.05
N GLU A 83 -5.81 12.45 22.61
CA GLU A 83 -5.71 13.90 22.82
C GLU A 83 -4.64 14.30 23.84
N GLN A 84 -4.42 13.47 24.85
CA GLN A 84 -3.39 13.69 25.88
C GLN A 84 -1.97 13.39 25.38
N GLY A 85 -1.83 12.87 24.16
CA GLY A 85 -0.52 12.55 23.57
C GLY A 85 0.14 11.31 24.19
N GLU A 86 -0.65 10.41 24.80
CA GLU A 86 -0.14 9.17 25.39
C GLU A 86 0.18 8.09 24.35
N VAL A 87 -0.08 8.37 23.07
CA VAL A 87 0.20 7.49 21.93
C VAL A 87 1.16 8.19 20.96
N GLU A 88 2.27 7.54 20.67
CA GLU A 88 3.22 7.97 19.65
C GLU A 88 2.78 7.52 18.26
N PHE A 89 2.90 8.39 17.26
CA PHE A 89 2.55 8.10 15.86
C PHE A 89 3.81 8.00 15.01
N ILE A 90 3.94 6.93 14.24
CA ILE A 90 5.10 6.64 13.39
C ILE A 90 4.62 6.39 11.96
N PRO A 91 5.11 7.12 10.94
CA PRO A 91 4.81 6.80 9.55
C PRO A 91 5.26 5.39 9.19
N CYS A 92 4.40 4.59 8.56
CA CYS A 92 4.72 3.22 8.13
C CYS A 92 6.04 3.16 7.34
N HIS A 93 6.23 4.09 6.40
CA HIS A 93 7.43 4.13 5.57
C HIS A 93 8.75 4.35 6.33
N HIS A 94 8.72 4.85 7.58
CA HIS A 94 9.94 5.05 8.39
C HIS A 94 10.48 3.74 8.96
N VAL A 95 9.65 2.70 9.04
CA VAL A 95 9.96 1.44 9.72
C VAL A 95 9.82 0.20 8.82
N GLY A 96 9.97 0.37 7.51
CA GLY A 96 9.84 -0.74 6.56
C GLY A 96 8.42 -1.29 6.41
N ALA A 97 7.41 -0.51 6.80
CA ALA A 97 6.01 -0.89 6.73
C ALA A 97 5.24 -0.07 5.71
N VAL A 98 4.06 -0.55 5.34
CA VAL A 98 3.02 0.15 4.58
C VAL A 98 1.65 -0.27 5.08
N GLY A 99 0.65 0.61 4.95
CA GLY A 99 -0.72 0.27 5.30
C GLY A 99 -1.74 0.96 4.38
N PRO A 100 -2.75 0.24 3.85
CA PRO A 100 -3.79 0.85 3.03
C PRO A 100 -4.68 1.77 3.87
N MET A 101 -5.21 2.80 3.25
CA MET A 101 -6.10 3.78 3.85
C MET A 101 -5.47 4.44 5.11
N GLY A 102 -6.08 4.40 6.28
CA GLY A 102 -5.46 4.97 7.50
C GLY A 102 -4.09 4.39 7.85
N GLY A 103 -3.80 3.16 7.41
CA GLY A 103 -2.52 2.48 7.65
C GLY A 103 -2.26 2.15 9.12
N ILE A 104 -3.27 2.38 10.00
CA ILE A 104 -3.11 2.23 11.44
C ILE A 104 -2.79 0.77 11.78
N THR A 105 -1.63 0.58 12.40
CA THR A 105 -1.15 -0.73 12.84
C THR A 105 -0.59 -0.60 14.25
N SER A 106 -1.10 -1.42 15.16
CA SER A 106 -0.68 -1.47 16.57
C SER A 106 0.13 -2.73 16.87
N ALA A 107 0.75 -2.81 18.05
CA ALA A 107 1.70 -3.84 18.45
C ALA A 107 1.20 -5.28 18.29
N ASN A 108 -0.06 -5.57 18.64
CA ASN A 108 -0.63 -6.91 18.60
C ASN A 108 -1.43 -7.21 17.32
N MET A 109 -1.56 -6.25 16.40
CA MET A 109 -2.16 -6.53 15.09
C MET A 109 -1.24 -7.44 14.26
N PRO A 110 -1.80 -8.45 13.58
CA PRO A 110 -1.00 -9.29 12.70
C PRO A 110 -0.59 -8.52 11.44
N VAL A 111 0.64 -8.75 10.99
CA VAL A 111 1.19 -8.22 9.75
C VAL A 111 1.72 -9.33 8.85
N LEU A 112 1.57 -9.14 7.56
CA LEU A 112 2.22 -9.92 6.51
C LEU A 112 3.68 -9.49 6.44
N VAL A 113 4.62 -10.43 6.52
CA VAL A 113 6.06 -10.17 6.45
C VAL A 113 6.58 -10.64 5.10
N VAL A 114 7.11 -9.73 4.32
CA VAL A 114 7.69 -9.97 3.01
C VAL A 114 9.18 -9.71 3.06
N ARG A 115 9.98 -10.66 2.55
CA ARG A 115 11.45 -10.54 2.48
C ARG A 115 11.91 -10.62 1.04
N ASP A 116 12.70 -9.67 0.63
CA ASP A 116 13.44 -9.79 -0.63
C ASP A 116 14.64 -10.72 -0.43
N VAL A 117 14.61 -11.87 -1.08
CA VAL A 117 15.66 -12.90 -0.93
C VAL A 117 16.96 -12.52 -1.65
N VAL A 118 16.94 -11.53 -2.53
CA VAL A 118 18.12 -11.02 -3.24
C VAL A 118 18.82 -9.92 -2.45
N HIS A 119 18.07 -8.95 -1.96
CA HIS A 119 18.64 -7.78 -1.26
C HIS A 119 18.59 -7.93 0.27
N SER A 120 17.92 -8.97 0.79
CA SER A 120 17.83 -9.32 2.21
C SER A 120 17.08 -8.30 3.09
N ASN A 121 16.42 -7.29 2.50
CA ASN A 121 15.55 -6.37 3.22
C ASN A 121 14.17 -6.97 3.45
N GLN A 122 13.46 -6.41 4.42
CA GLN A 122 12.14 -6.87 4.83
C GLN A 122 11.15 -5.70 4.82
N SER A 123 9.93 -6.00 4.44
CA SER A 123 8.79 -5.09 4.57
C SER A 123 7.61 -5.77 5.24
N CYS A 124 6.67 -5.01 5.75
CA CYS A 124 5.43 -5.54 6.27
C CYS A 124 4.22 -4.68 5.94
N CYS A 125 3.04 -5.31 5.94
CA CYS A 125 1.74 -4.67 5.80
C CYS A 125 0.74 -5.37 6.73
N ASN A 126 -0.21 -4.63 7.30
CA ASN A 126 -1.31 -5.24 8.03
C ASN A 126 -2.17 -6.14 7.12
N LEU A 127 -3.00 -7.01 7.71
CA LEU A 127 -3.88 -7.89 6.95
C LEU A 127 -5.08 -7.12 6.39
N ASN A 128 -5.55 -7.52 5.22
CA ASN A 128 -6.74 -6.95 4.61
C ASN A 128 -8.03 -7.45 5.29
N GLU A 129 -8.82 -6.54 5.81
CA GLU A 129 -10.08 -6.82 6.52
C GLU A 129 -11.28 -7.04 5.59
N GLY A 130 -11.10 -6.92 4.28
CA GLY A 130 -12.17 -6.84 3.29
C GLY A 130 -12.54 -5.39 2.96
N ILE A 131 -13.75 -5.17 2.45
CA ILE A 131 -14.28 -3.87 2.02
C ILE A 131 -15.44 -3.40 2.91
N GLY A 132 -15.81 -2.12 2.82
CA GLY A 132 -16.95 -1.54 3.52
C GLY A 132 -16.60 -1.02 4.92
N LYS A 133 -17.33 -1.49 5.94
CA LYS A 133 -17.17 -1.07 7.34
C LYS A 133 -16.03 -1.83 8.00
N VAL A 134 -14.81 -1.31 7.84
CA VAL A 134 -13.54 -1.89 8.34
C VAL A 134 -12.66 -0.81 8.95
N MET A 135 -11.74 -1.20 9.85
CA MET A 135 -10.92 -0.25 10.61
C MET A 135 -10.01 0.61 9.71
N ARG A 136 -9.43 0.05 8.66
CA ARG A 136 -8.59 0.81 7.75
C ARG A 136 -9.31 2.01 7.09
N PHE A 137 -10.63 1.94 6.93
CA PHE A 137 -11.49 3.03 6.48
C PHE A 137 -12.10 3.84 7.64
N GLY A 138 -11.62 3.66 8.86
CA GLY A 138 -11.99 4.45 10.03
C GLY A 138 -13.21 3.94 10.80
N ALA A 139 -13.70 2.74 10.55
CA ALA A 139 -14.73 2.10 11.36
C ALA A 139 -14.12 1.41 12.59
N TYR A 140 -14.83 1.40 13.73
CA TYR A 140 -14.31 0.87 15.00
C TYR A 140 -15.34 0.19 15.90
N GLY A 141 -16.57 -0.04 15.41
CA GLY A 141 -17.65 -0.70 16.17
C GLY A 141 -17.32 -2.14 16.57
N GLU A 142 -18.18 -2.75 17.39
CA GLU A 142 -17.96 -4.10 17.94
C GLU A 142 -17.83 -5.19 16.84
N ASP A 143 -18.50 -5.01 15.73
CA ASP A 143 -18.37 -5.87 14.54
C ASP A 143 -16.94 -5.83 13.97
N VAL A 144 -16.34 -4.64 13.92
CA VAL A 144 -14.95 -4.43 13.50
C VAL A 144 -13.99 -5.04 14.52
N GLN A 145 -14.20 -4.77 15.82
CA GLN A 145 -13.38 -5.32 16.90
C GLN A 145 -13.40 -6.85 16.93
N THR A 146 -14.57 -7.46 16.73
CA THR A 146 -14.72 -8.91 16.64
C THR A 146 -13.95 -9.48 15.45
N ARG A 147 -13.99 -8.83 14.29
CA ARG A 147 -13.23 -9.25 13.11
C ARG A 147 -11.73 -9.14 13.36
N LEU A 148 -11.23 -8.05 13.94
CA LEU A 148 -9.81 -7.85 14.23
C LEU A 148 -9.29 -8.90 15.22
N ARG A 149 -10.06 -9.20 16.27
CA ARG A 149 -9.72 -10.28 17.21
C ARG A 149 -9.66 -11.65 16.51
N TRP A 150 -10.65 -11.96 15.66
CA TRP A 150 -10.62 -13.19 14.86
C TRP A 150 -9.41 -13.27 13.92
N MET A 151 -9.05 -12.15 13.28
CA MET A 151 -7.87 -12.09 12.42
C MET A 151 -6.59 -12.34 13.21
N ARG A 152 -6.48 -11.82 14.44
CA ARG A 152 -5.34 -12.05 15.33
C ARG A 152 -5.30 -13.48 15.84
N ASP A 153 -6.43 -14.02 16.29
CA ASP A 153 -6.49 -15.26 17.09
C ASP A 153 -6.69 -16.52 16.23
N THR A 154 -7.19 -16.38 15.00
CA THR A 154 -7.50 -17.50 14.08
C THR A 154 -6.80 -17.35 12.73
N LEU A 155 -7.08 -16.28 11.98
CA LEU A 155 -6.57 -16.13 10.61
C LEU A 155 -5.04 -16.12 10.59
N ALA A 156 -4.41 -15.26 11.38
CA ALA A 156 -2.97 -15.09 11.39
C ALA A 156 -2.22 -16.36 11.84
N PRO A 157 -2.61 -17.07 12.91
CA PRO A 157 -1.99 -18.34 13.29
C PRO A 157 -2.12 -19.44 12.22
N VAL A 158 -3.27 -19.56 11.56
CA VAL A 158 -3.47 -20.54 10.47
C VAL A 158 -2.56 -20.22 9.29
N LEU A 159 -2.49 -18.96 8.86
CA LEU A 159 -1.62 -18.52 7.77
C LEU A 159 -0.13 -18.71 8.13
N GLN A 160 0.26 -18.36 9.35
CA GLN A 160 1.63 -18.55 9.82
C GLN A 160 2.04 -20.04 9.82
N GLU A 161 1.15 -20.92 10.29
CA GLU A 161 1.42 -22.36 10.28
C GLU A 161 1.50 -22.91 8.85
N ALA A 162 0.62 -22.45 7.95
CA ALA A 162 0.69 -22.83 6.54
C ALA A 162 2.01 -22.40 5.90
N LEU A 163 2.45 -21.16 6.14
CA LEU A 163 3.73 -20.64 5.62
C LEU A 163 4.93 -21.39 6.21
N SER A 164 4.87 -21.81 7.47
CA SER A 164 5.97 -22.57 8.08
C SER A 164 6.21 -23.95 7.46
N ARG A 165 5.25 -24.46 6.69
CA ARG A 165 5.36 -25.70 5.90
C ARG A 165 5.91 -25.48 4.48
N MET A 166 6.15 -24.21 4.09
CA MET A 166 6.70 -23.81 2.80
C MET A 166 8.16 -23.39 3.00
N GLU A 167 9.11 -24.12 2.41
CA GLU A 167 10.54 -23.94 2.64
C GLU A 167 11.05 -22.50 2.49
N ASN A 168 10.54 -21.79 1.47
CA ASN A 168 10.95 -20.41 1.17
C ASN A 168 9.78 -19.40 1.20
N GLY A 169 8.65 -19.76 1.81
CA GLY A 169 7.42 -18.98 1.71
C GLY A 169 6.83 -18.98 0.29
N ILE A 170 6.16 -17.90 -0.08
CA ILE A 170 5.50 -17.76 -1.40
C ILE A 170 6.25 -16.71 -2.23
N ASP A 171 6.72 -17.10 -3.41
CA ASP A 171 7.29 -16.18 -4.41
C ASP A 171 6.20 -15.23 -4.95
N LEU A 172 6.20 -13.99 -4.48
CA LEU A 172 5.23 -12.99 -4.90
C LEU A 172 5.51 -12.48 -6.32
N THR A 173 6.76 -12.49 -6.77
CA THR A 173 7.12 -12.05 -8.13
C THR A 173 6.47 -12.97 -9.17
N ALA A 174 6.60 -14.29 -9.00
CA ALA A 174 6.00 -15.26 -9.91
C ALA A 174 4.46 -15.18 -9.88
N MET A 175 3.87 -15.01 -8.70
CA MET A 175 2.41 -14.90 -8.54
C MET A 175 1.86 -13.64 -9.18
N MET A 176 2.49 -12.48 -8.98
CA MET A 176 2.09 -11.21 -9.58
C MET A 176 2.30 -11.21 -11.10
N ALA A 177 3.40 -11.80 -11.60
CA ALA A 177 3.64 -11.96 -13.03
C ALA A 177 2.52 -12.77 -13.71
N GLN A 178 2.02 -13.81 -13.07
CA GLN A 178 0.86 -14.56 -13.55
C GLN A 178 -0.45 -13.76 -13.44
N ALA A 179 -0.70 -13.12 -12.31
CA ALA A 179 -1.95 -12.41 -12.05
C ALA A 179 -2.16 -11.19 -12.96
N ILE A 180 -1.08 -10.47 -13.33
CA ILE A 180 -1.20 -9.33 -14.25
C ILE A 180 -1.64 -9.80 -15.66
N THR A 181 -1.21 -10.98 -16.09
CA THR A 181 -1.68 -11.57 -17.36
C THR A 181 -3.14 -12.01 -17.29
N MET A 182 -3.68 -12.20 -16.09
CA MET A 182 -5.08 -12.57 -15.82
C MET A 182 -5.98 -11.36 -15.57
N GLY A 183 -5.43 -10.14 -15.61
CA GLY A 183 -6.20 -8.90 -15.56
C GLY A 183 -6.17 -8.16 -14.22
N ASP A 184 -5.23 -8.42 -13.34
CA ASP A 184 -5.01 -7.62 -12.13
C ASP A 184 -4.03 -6.47 -12.40
N GLU A 185 -4.30 -5.29 -11.80
CA GLU A 185 -3.37 -4.15 -11.76
C GLU A 185 -2.79 -3.90 -10.35
N PHE A 186 -3.26 -4.66 -9.35
CA PHE A 186 -2.78 -4.73 -7.96
C PHE A 186 -3.06 -3.52 -7.06
N HIS A 187 -3.93 -2.62 -7.44
CA HIS A 187 -4.45 -1.61 -6.51
C HIS A 187 -5.95 -1.79 -6.30
N GLN A 188 -6.78 -1.63 -7.33
CA GLN A 188 -8.22 -1.86 -7.24
C GLN A 188 -8.62 -3.30 -7.56
N ARG A 189 -7.89 -3.97 -8.43
CA ARG A 189 -8.17 -5.35 -8.82
C ARG A 189 -7.03 -6.27 -8.39
N ASN A 190 -7.38 -7.22 -7.52
CA ASN A 190 -6.49 -8.24 -6.95
C ASN A 190 -7.13 -9.63 -7.00
N ILE A 191 -8.17 -9.82 -7.81
CA ILE A 191 -8.99 -11.05 -7.84
C ILE A 191 -8.17 -12.25 -8.32
N ALA A 192 -7.39 -12.07 -9.38
CA ALA A 192 -6.57 -13.15 -9.93
C ALA A 192 -5.49 -13.57 -8.93
N ALA A 193 -4.77 -12.61 -8.35
CA ALA A 193 -3.74 -12.87 -7.36
C ALA A 193 -4.31 -13.50 -6.07
N SER A 194 -5.45 -13.01 -5.57
CA SER A 194 -6.13 -13.62 -4.41
C SER A 194 -6.59 -15.05 -4.70
N SER A 195 -7.06 -15.33 -5.92
CA SER A 195 -7.44 -16.68 -6.34
C SER A 195 -6.23 -17.62 -6.47
N LEU A 196 -5.13 -17.14 -7.02
CA LEU A 196 -3.87 -17.90 -7.10
C LEU A 196 -3.32 -18.18 -5.70
N LEU A 197 -3.40 -17.20 -4.81
CA LEU A 197 -2.98 -17.34 -3.42
C LEU A 197 -3.84 -18.39 -2.70
N LEU A 198 -5.15 -18.31 -2.81
CA LEU A 198 -6.08 -19.30 -2.24
C LEU A 198 -5.79 -20.71 -2.78
N ARG A 199 -5.58 -20.85 -4.10
CA ARG A 199 -5.22 -22.12 -4.72
C ARG A 199 -3.91 -22.69 -4.17
N THR A 200 -2.93 -21.83 -3.88
CA THR A 200 -1.63 -22.21 -3.31
C THR A 200 -1.77 -22.64 -1.85
N LEU A 201 -2.54 -21.89 -1.05
CA LEU A 201 -2.68 -22.11 0.39
C LEU A 201 -3.66 -23.21 0.76
N SER A 202 -4.74 -23.42 -0.01
CA SER A 202 -5.82 -24.35 0.34
C SER A 202 -5.36 -25.76 0.66
N PRO A 203 -4.50 -26.43 -0.15
CA PRO A 203 -4.07 -27.79 0.16
C PRO A 203 -3.19 -27.85 1.42
N VAL A 204 -2.43 -26.80 1.70
CA VAL A 204 -1.59 -26.70 2.88
C VAL A 204 -2.46 -26.48 4.13
N ILE A 205 -3.39 -25.51 4.07
CA ILE A 205 -4.31 -25.19 5.18
C ILE A 205 -5.21 -26.40 5.51
N ALA A 206 -5.73 -27.08 4.48
CA ALA A 206 -6.57 -28.28 4.67
C ALA A 206 -5.81 -29.45 5.34
N GLY A 207 -4.48 -29.48 5.23
CA GLY A 207 -3.63 -30.48 5.87
C GLY A 207 -3.07 -30.08 7.24
N LEU A 208 -3.52 -28.95 7.81
CA LEU A 208 -3.12 -28.54 9.17
C LEU A 208 -3.83 -29.37 10.24
N ASP A 209 -3.14 -29.62 11.34
CA ASP A 209 -3.75 -30.23 12.54
C ASP A 209 -4.43 -29.18 13.41
N ARG A 210 -5.59 -28.71 12.93
CA ARG A 210 -6.40 -27.68 13.58
C ARG A 210 -7.89 -28.02 13.55
N PRO A 211 -8.71 -27.42 14.43
CA PRO A 211 -10.15 -27.57 14.38
C PRO A 211 -10.70 -27.28 12.98
N ASN A 212 -11.53 -28.18 12.46
CA ASN A 212 -12.11 -28.07 11.12
C ASN A 212 -12.87 -26.75 10.91
N ALA A 213 -13.50 -26.24 11.99
CA ALA A 213 -14.21 -24.96 11.95
C ALA A 213 -13.27 -23.77 11.67
N GLU A 214 -12.04 -23.78 12.22
CA GLU A 214 -11.04 -22.73 11.94
C GLU A 214 -10.57 -22.80 10.48
N ILE A 215 -10.25 -24.02 10.01
CA ILE A 215 -9.83 -24.25 8.61
C ILE A 215 -10.90 -23.72 7.65
N VAL A 216 -12.16 -24.11 7.85
CA VAL A 216 -13.28 -23.68 7.01
C VAL A 216 -13.46 -22.16 7.05
N ALA A 217 -13.43 -21.54 8.24
CA ALA A 217 -13.59 -20.10 8.39
C ALA A 217 -12.48 -19.32 7.66
N VAL A 218 -11.23 -19.77 7.75
CA VAL A 218 -10.10 -19.13 7.06
C VAL A 218 -10.21 -19.28 5.54
N LEU A 219 -10.52 -20.47 5.03
CA LEU A 219 -10.70 -20.69 3.60
C LEU A 219 -11.89 -19.88 3.04
N GLN A 220 -13.00 -19.81 3.78
CA GLN A 220 -14.15 -18.99 3.42
C GLN A 220 -13.77 -17.49 3.36
N PHE A 221 -13.08 -16.99 4.37
CA PHE A 221 -12.63 -15.60 4.40
C PHE A 221 -11.74 -15.28 3.18
N LEU A 222 -10.75 -16.11 2.90
CA LEU A 222 -9.87 -15.92 1.75
C LEU A 222 -10.61 -16.00 0.42
N SER A 223 -11.64 -16.86 0.32
CA SER A 223 -12.41 -17.06 -0.92
C SER A 223 -13.32 -15.88 -1.29
N VAL A 224 -13.72 -15.06 -0.33
CA VAL A 224 -14.61 -13.90 -0.55
C VAL A 224 -13.88 -12.56 -0.44
N THR A 225 -12.61 -12.56 -0.05
CA THR A 225 -11.83 -11.33 0.13
C THR A 225 -10.96 -11.08 -1.11
N ASP A 226 -11.57 -10.63 -2.19
CA ASP A 226 -10.91 -10.34 -3.48
C ASP A 226 -9.71 -9.39 -3.34
N GLN A 227 -9.73 -8.50 -2.34
CA GLN A 227 -8.69 -7.51 -2.06
C GLN A 227 -7.60 -8.04 -1.11
N PHE A 228 -7.62 -9.33 -0.71
CA PHE A 228 -6.63 -9.84 0.26
C PHE A 228 -5.19 -9.65 -0.23
N PHE A 229 -4.96 -9.85 -1.53
CA PHE A 229 -3.63 -9.74 -2.13
C PHE A 229 -3.12 -8.29 -2.22
N LEU A 230 -3.97 -7.27 -2.14
CA LEU A 230 -3.53 -5.86 -2.15
C LEU A 230 -2.42 -5.61 -1.11
N ASN A 231 -2.60 -6.11 0.10
CA ASN A 231 -1.64 -5.87 1.19
C ASN A 231 -0.30 -6.60 0.95
N LEU A 232 -0.33 -7.75 0.26
CA LEU A 232 0.88 -8.44 -0.22
C LEU A 232 1.56 -7.67 -1.36
N ALA A 233 0.78 -7.16 -2.32
CA ALA A 233 1.30 -6.33 -3.40
C ALA A 233 1.93 -5.03 -2.88
N MET A 234 1.35 -4.42 -1.85
CA MET A 234 1.92 -3.26 -1.17
C MET A 234 3.23 -3.60 -0.46
N ALA A 235 3.27 -4.68 0.32
CA ALA A 235 4.51 -5.12 0.98
C ALA A 235 5.59 -5.53 -0.04
N TYR A 236 5.20 -6.21 -1.13
CA TYR A 236 6.08 -6.49 -2.27
C TYR A 236 6.69 -5.20 -2.84
N SER A 237 5.83 -4.24 -3.18
CA SER A 237 6.26 -2.96 -3.75
C SER A 237 7.18 -2.21 -2.78
N LYS A 238 6.87 -2.21 -1.49
CA LYS A 238 7.71 -1.61 -0.44
C LYS A 238 9.08 -2.27 -0.37
N ALA A 239 9.17 -3.60 -0.40
CA ALA A 239 10.45 -4.31 -0.39
C ALA A 239 11.33 -3.95 -1.61
N VAL A 240 10.74 -3.90 -2.81
CA VAL A 240 11.43 -3.48 -4.04
C VAL A 240 11.89 -2.02 -3.95
N MET A 241 11.02 -1.12 -3.49
CA MET A 241 11.33 0.31 -3.43
C MET A 241 12.33 0.65 -2.31
N ASP A 242 12.33 -0.08 -1.19
CA ASP A 242 13.36 0.07 -0.15
C ASP A 242 14.72 -0.40 -0.63
N ALA A 243 14.77 -1.53 -1.36
CA ALA A 243 16.00 -1.96 -2.02
C ALA A 243 16.53 -0.91 -3.01
N ALA A 244 15.63 -0.27 -3.78
CA ALA A 244 15.99 0.84 -4.68
C ALA A 244 16.52 2.06 -3.92
N ALA A 245 15.90 2.40 -2.78
CA ALA A 245 16.26 3.54 -1.93
C ALA A 245 17.64 3.42 -1.24
N GLU A 246 18.23 2.21 -1.20
CA GLU A 246 19.61 2.01 -0.72
C GLU A 246 20.64 2.73 -1.60
N ILE A 247 20.31 3.00 -2.88
CA ILE A 247 21.15 3.83 -3.76
C ILE A 247 20.83 5.29 -3.48
N LYS A 248 21.65 5.94 -2.64
CA LYS A 248 21.49 7.34 -2.21
C LYS A 248 21.90 8.34 -3.32
N ALA A 249 21.44 8.09 -4.53
CA ALA A 249 21.68 8.91 -5.72
C ALA A 249 20.53 8.72 -6.71
N GLY A 250 20.44 9.55 -7.76
CA GLY A 250 19.41 9.42 -8.79
C GLY A 250 18.15 10.23 -8.52
N SER A 251 17.18 10.10 -9.41
CA SER A 251 15.93 10.86 -9.42
C SER A 251 14.68 9.98 -9.38
N VAL A 252 14.82 8.71 -9.02
CA VAL A 252 13.70 7.77 -8.92
C VAL A 252 12.91 8.04 -7.65
N VAL A 253 11.59 8.18 -7.78
CA VAL A 253 10.66 8.27 -6.66
C VAL A 253 10.59 6.90 -5.97
N THR A 254 10.84 6.86 -4.67
CA THR A 254 10.91 5.61 -3.88
C THR A 254 9.73 5.41 -2.94
N ALA A 255 8.95 6.44 -2.69
CA ALA A 255 7.69 6.36 -1.96
C ALA A 255 6.72 7.43 -2.43
N MET A 256 5.44 7.08 -2.47
CA MET A 256 4.29 8.00 -2.57
C MET A 256 3.28 7.59 -1.52
N THR A 257 2.76 8.55 -0.74
CA THR A 257 1.82 8.27 0.35
C THR A 257 0.96 9.47 0.71
N ARG A 258 -0.14 9.27 1.45
CA ARG A 258 -1.15 10.29 1.78
C ARG A 258 -1.69 10.09 3.20
N ASN A 259 -1.89 11.19 3.91
CA ASN A 259 -2.43 11.17 5.28
C ASN A 259 -3.75 11.95 5.45
N GLY A 260 -4.41 12.31 4.34
CA GLY A 260 -5.66 13.07 4.36
C GLY A 260 -5.49 14.59 4.50
N ARG A 261 -4.25 15.07 4.72
CA ARG A 261 -3.85 16.47 4.73
C ARG A 261 -2.80 16.73 3.68
N GLU A 262 -1.77 15.89 3.67
CA GLU A 262 -0.64 15.99 2.78
C GLU A 262 -0.49 14.73 1.95
N PHE A 263 -0.08 14.94 0.72
CA PHE A 263 0.57 13.97 -0.14
C PHE A 263 2.08 14.11 0.06
N GLY A 264 2.81 13.01 0.17
CA GLY A 264 4.26 13.03 0.32
C GLY A 264 4.96 12.07 -0.62
N ILE A 265 6.13 12.49 -1.11
CA ILE A 265 7.03 11.63 -1.88
C ILE A 265 8.42 11.59 -1.25
N ARG A 266 9.14 10.49 -1.51
CA ARG A 266 10.59 10.36 -1.30
C ARG A 266 11.28 10.07 -2.63
N VAL A 267 12.51 10.53 -2.76
CA VAL A 267 13.34 10.34 -3.98
C VAL A 267 14.69 9.76 -3.58
N SER A 268 15.19 8.81 -4.33
CA SER A 268 16.44 8.08 -4.03
C SER A 268 17.63 8.98 -3.74
N GLY A 269 17.83 10.05 -4.50
CA GLY A 269 18.94 10.99 -4.35
C GLY A 269 18.84 11.95 -3.17
N THR A 270 17.70 12.01 -2.47
CA THR A 270 17.44 12.96 -1.37
C THR A 270 17.38 12.29 0.01
N GLY A 271 17.68 10.98 0.09
CA GLY A 271 17.64 10.22 1.34
C GLY A 271 16.22 10.09 1.89
N ASP A 272 16.06 10.31 3.21
CA ASP A 272 14.78 10.09 3.90
C ASP A 272 13.89 11.34 3.97
N ARG A 273 14.18 12.39 3.19
CA ARG A 273 13.39 13.62 3.15
C ARG A 273 12.02 13.37 2.53
N TRP A 274 10.98 13.92 3.16
CA TRP A 274 9.65 14.04 2.57
C TRP A 274 9.50 15.36 1.83
N PHE A 275 8.91 15.30 0.65
CA PHE A 275 8.45 16.47 -0.11
C PHE A 275 6.94 16.41 -0.16
N THR A 276 6.29 17.38 0.49
CA THR A 276 4.85 17.35 0.73
C THR A 276 4.11 18.49 0.06
N ALA A 277 2.85 18.26 -0.27
CA ALA A 277 1.88 19.24 -0.74
C ALA A 277 0.48 18.86 -0.23
N PRO A 278 -0.50 19.79 -0.23
CA PRO A 278 -1.87 19.45 0.09
C PRO A 278 -2.38 18.28 -0.76
N VAL A 279 -3.03 17.29 -0.12
CA VAL A 279 -3.56 16.12 -0.81
C VAL A 279 -4.84 16.45 -1.58
N ASN A 280 -5.02 15.81 -2.73
CA ASN A 280 -6.25 15.90 -3.52
C ASN A 280 -7.35 14.96 -2.95
N THR A 281 -8.61 15.29 -3.23
CA THR A 281 -9.75 14.42 -2.93
C THR A 281 -10.02 13.50 -4.11
N PRO A 282 -10.19 12.17 -3.88
CA PRO A 282 -10.48 11.23 -4.95
C PRO A 282 -11.79 11.56 -5.66
N GLN A 283 -11.85 11.25 -6.96
CA GLN A 283 -13.06 11.30 -7.77
C GLN A 283 -13.37 9.89 -8.29
N GLY A 284 -14.65 9.50 -8.31
CA GLY A 284 -15.03 8.16 -8.74
C GLY A 284 -16.49 7.84 -8.52
N LEU A 285 -16.79 6.55 -8.33
CA LEU A 285 -18.15 6.06 -8.10
C LEU A 285 -18.37 5.82 -6.61
N PHE A 286 -19.55 6.22 -6.14
CA PHE A 286 -19.98 6.11 -4.76
C PHE A 286 -20.99 4.96 -4.59
N PHE A 287 -20.96 4.34 -3.43
CA PHE A 287 -21.99 3.40 -3.02
C PHE A 287 -23.33 4.13 -2.84
N THR A 288 -24.43 3.39 -2.96
CA THR A 288 -25.78 3.97 -2.82
C THR A 288 -25.91 4.75 -1.52
N GLY A 289 -26.37 6.00 -1.64
CA GLY A 289 -26.57 6.90 -0.49
C GLY A 289 -25.41 7.84 -0.19
N TYR A 290 -24.27 7.72 -0.88
CA TYR A 290 -23.10 8.58 -0.72
C TYR A 290 -22.79 9.37 -1.99
N SER A 291 -22.03 10.43 -1.82
CA SER A 291 -21.66 11.38 -2.87
C SER A 291 -20.25 11.93 -2.66
N GLN A 292 -19.77 12.75 -3.60
CA GLN A 292 -18.51 13.47 -3.48
C GLN A 292 -18.41 14.31 -2.19
N ALA A 293 -19.53 14.82 -1.67
CA ALA A 293 -19.56 15.59 -0.43
C ALA A 293 -19.19 14.77 0.82
N ASP A 294 -19.32 13.46 0.74
CA ASP A 294 -19.01 12.53 1.82
C ASP A 294 -17.56 12.04 1.79
N ALA A 295 -16.84 12.29 0.69
CA ALA A 295 -15.47 11.82 0.48
C ALA A 295 -14.48 12.51 1.43
N ASN A 296 -13.62 11.73 2.05
CA ASN A 296 -12.40 12.21 2.70
C ASN A 296 -11.33 12.56 1.66
N PRO A 297 -10.49 13.57 1.86
CA PRO A 297 -9.25 13.71 1.11
C PRO A 297 -8.43 12.43 1.16
N ASP A 298 -7.65 12.13 0.12
CA ASP A 298 -7.04 10.81 -0.04
C ASP A 298 -6.10 10.42 1.10
N ILE A 299 -6.13 9.13 1.49
CA ILE A 299 -5.30 8.54 2.55
C ILE A 299 -4.75 7.19 2.10
N GLY A 300 -3.57 6.83 2.56
CA GLY A 300 -3.01 5.49 2.40
C GLY A 300 -1.60 5.43 1.84
N ASP A 301 -0.91 4.33 2.14
CA ASP A 301 0.38 3.99 1.54
C ASP A 301 0.22 3.17 0.25
N SER A 302 -1.01 2.86 -0.15
CA SER A 302 -1.27 2.01 -1.32
C SER A 302 -0.70 2.56 -2.63
N ALA A 303 -0.43 3.88 -2.73
CA ALA A 303 0.31 4.46 -3.86
C ALA A 303 1.74 3.93 -4.02
N ILE A 304 2.24 3.10 -3.11
CA ILE A 304 3.48 2.35 -3.30
C ILE A 304 3.39 1.41 -4.50
N THR A 305 2.19 0.96 -4.87
CA THR A 305 1.95 0.16 -6.09
C THR A 305 2.21 1.00 -7.34
N GLU A 306 1.70 2.22 -7.42
CA GLU A 306 2.01 3.16 -8.50
C GLU A 306 3.47 3.62 -8.46
N THR A 307 4.07 3.75 -7.26
CA THR A 307 5.50 4.05 -7.14
C THR A 307 6.34 2.98 -7.85
N LEU A 308 5.95 1.71 -7.74
CA LEU A 308 6.57 0.59 -8.46
C LEU A 308 6.27 0.61 -9.96
N GLY A 309 5.10 1.12 -10.38
CA GLY A 309 4.66 1.19 -11.77
C GLY A 309 3.51 0.24 -12.13
N ILE A 310 2.80 -0.27 -11.13
CA ILE A 310 1.52 -1.01 -11.25
C ILE A 310 0.38 -0.14 -10.74
N GLY A 311 -0.79 -0.66 -10.45
CA GLY A 311 -1.95 0.15 -10.06
C GLY A 311 -2.41 1.06 -11.20
N GLY A 312 -2.65 2.34 -10.92
CA GLY A 312 -3.06 3.34 -11.90
C GLY A 312 -2.11 3.49 -13.10
N ALA A 313 -0.82 3.17 -12.94
CA ALA A 313 0.14 3.18 -14.04
C ALA A 313 -0.04 1.98 -15.01
N ALA A 314 -0.65 0.89 -14.54
CA ALA A 314 -0.92 -0.32 -15.31
C ALA A 314 -2.42 -0.52 -15.59
N MET A 315 -3.19 0.55 -15.75
CA MET A 315 -4.65 0.50 -15.92
C MET A 315 -5.09 -0.40 -17.06
N ILE A 316 -4.30 -0.47 -18.13
CA ILE A 316 -4.57 -1.34 -19.29
C ILE A 316 -4.52 -2.84 -18.95
N ALA A 317 -3.85 -3.25 -17.86
CA ALA A 317 -3.89 -4.63 -17.39
C ALA A 317 -5.30 -5.02 -16.90
N ALA A 318 -6.05 -4.06 -16.35
CA ALA A 318 -7.37 -4.26 -15.78
C ALA A 318 -8.39 -3.23 -16.30
N PRO A 319 -8.77 -3.27 -17.59
CA PRO A 319 -9.67 -2.27 -18.19
C PRO A 319 -11.04 -2.18 -17.50
N GLY A 320 -11.46 -3.24 -16.81
CA GLY A 320 -12.68 -3.23 -15.98
C GLY A 320 -12.63 -2.25 -14.82
N VAL A 321 -11.43 -1.93 -14.31
CA VAL A 321 -11.23 -0.95 -13.23
C VAL A 321 -11.64 0.45 -13.67
N THR A 322 -11.37 0.85 -14.93
CA THR A 322 -11.77 2.16 -15.44
C THR A 322 -13.27 2.40 -15.34
N ARG A 323 -14.09 1.36 -15.57
CA ARG A 323 -15.54 1.44 -15.35
C ARG A 323 -15.89 1.54 -13.87
N PHE A 324 -15.22 0.74 -13.04
CA PHE A 324 -15.45 0.71 -11.59
C PHE A 324 -15.06 2.03 -10.90
N VAL A 325 -14.05 2.73 -11.40
CA VAL A 325 -13.66 4.05 -10.89
C VAL A 325 -14.31 5.21 -11.67
N GLY A 326 -15.21 4.93 -12.62
CA GLY A 326 -15.93 5.96 -13.38
C GLY A 326 -15.10 6.65 -14.48
N ALA A 327 -13.96 6.09 -14.87
CA ALA A 327 -13.01 6.72 -15.79
C ALA A 327 -13.14 6.26 -17.27
N GLY A 328 -14.11 5.42 -17.62
CA GLY A 328 -14.33 5.02 -19.02
C GLY A 328 -14.15 3.51 -19.29
N GLY A 329 -13.65 3.14 -20.46
CA GLY A 329 -13.50 1.75 -20.91
C GLY A 329 -12.06 1.42 -21.36
N MET A 330 -11.93 0.45 -22.27
CA MET A 330 -10.62 -0.05 -22.77
C MET A 330 -9.75 1.07 -23.36
N GLY A 331 -10.33 2.00 -24.15
CA GLY A 331 -9.58 3.13 -24.72
C GLY A 331 -8.99 4.02 -23.63
N ALA A 332 -9.80 4.39 -22.64
CA ALA A 332 -9.34 5.22 -21.52
C ALA A 332 -8.26 4.50 -20.66
N ALA A 333 -8.36 3.16 -20.53
CA ALA A 333 -7.32 2.39 -19.84
C ALA A 333 -5.98 2.41 -20.59
N LEU A 334 -6.03 2.32 -21.93
CA LEU A 334 -4.85 2.41 -22.77
C LEU A 334 -4.24 3.82 -22.72
N GLU A 335 -5.04 4.85 -22.94
CA GLU A 335 -4.61 6.26 -22.87
C GLU A 335 -3.94 6.57 -21.52
N THR A 336 -4.55 6.13 -20.41
CA THR A 336 -3.97 6.30 -19.07
C THR A 336 -2.61 5.61 -18.94
N SER A 337 -2.48 4.36 -19.40
CA SER A 337 -1.21 3.65 -19.27
C SER A 337 -0.12 4.20 -20.19
N GLU A 338 -0.49 4.70 -21.37
CA GLU A 338 0.43 5.40 -22.27
C GLU A 338 0.90 6.72 -21.66
N GLU A 339 -0.02 7.55 -21.16
CA GLU A 339 0.31 8.78 -20.44
C GLU A 339 1.25 8.50 -19.26
N MET A 340 0.94 7.52 -18.42
CA MET A 340 1.80 7.16 -17.29
C MET A 340 3.19 6.70 -17.77
N SER A 341 3.30 5.98 -18.89
CA SER A 341 4.59 5.51 -19.38
C SER A 341 5.58 6.63 -19.69
N GLU A 342 5.13 7.87 -19.90
CA GLU A 342 5.98 9.02 -20.18
C GLU A 342 6.81 9.45 -18.96
N ILE A 343 6.29 9.23 -17.75
CA ILE A 343 6.95 9.64 -16.50
C ILE A 343 7.80 8.54 -15.85
N TYR A 344 7.82 7.33 -16.42
CA TYR A 344 8.68 6.23 -15.95
C TYR A 344 9.88 6.03 -16.87
N LEU A 345 10.98 5.52 -16.30
CA LEU A 345 12.25 5.36 -17.03
C LEU A 345 12.23 4.20 -18.03
N THR A 346 11.54 3.11 -17.69
CA THR A 346 11.53 1.88 -18.48
C THR A 346 10.31 1.00 -18.14
N ASN A 347 10.29 -0.23 -18.64
CA ASN A 347 9.28 -1.23 -18.36
C ASN A 347 9.87 -2.43 -17.60
N ASN A 348 9.05 -3.06 -16.77
CA ASN A 348 9.37 -4.25 -16.01
C ASN A 348 9.18 -5.50 -16.90
N PRO A 349 10.22 -6.22 -17.28
CA PRO A 349 10.11 -7.38 -18.17
C PRO A 349 9.38 -8.58 -17.53
N LEU A 350 9.22 -8.58 -16.19
CA LEU A 350 8.57 -9.66 -15.46
C LEU A 350 7.04 -9.49 -15.43
N PHE A 351 6.53 -8.27 -15.55
CA PHE A 351 5.11 -7.95 -15.45
C PHE A 351 4.55 -7.58 -16.83
N GLN A 352 4.48 -8.59 -17.72
CA GLN A 352 3.99 -8.40 -19.08
C GLN A 352 2.46 -8.31 -19.13
N ILE A 353 1.93 -7.32 -19.84
CA ILE A 353 0.50 -7.03 -19.93
C ILE A 353 -0.02 -7.44 -21.31
N PRO A 354 -0.80 -8.54 -21.44
CA PRO A 354 -1.29 -9.03 -22.73
C PRO A 354 -2.12 -8.00 -23.49
N SER A 355 -2.97 -7.23 -22.76
CA SER A 355 -3.80 -6.16 -23.33
C SER A 355 -2.99 -4.95 -23.83
N TRP A 356 -1.68 -4.91 -23.56
CA TRP A 356 -0.72 -3.91 -24.05
C TRP A 356 0.35 -4.54 -24.95
N ASP A 357 -0.03 -5.49 -25.75
CA ASP A 357 0.85 -6.24 -26.64
C ASP A 357 2.10 -6.82 -25.93
N PHE A 358 1.88 -7.37 -24.73
CA PHE A 358 2.94 -7.90 -23.83
C PHE A 358 4.02 -6.88 -23.43
N LYS A 359 3.76 -5.59 -23.59
CA LYS A 359 4.61 -4.55 -22.99
C LYS A 359 4.64 -4.76 -21.46
N GLY A 360 5.81 -4.61 -20.85
CA GLY A 360 5.94 -4.69 -19.40
C GLY A 360 5.27 -3.50 -18.70
N ALA A 361 4.78 -3.71 -17.48
CA ALA A 361 4.34 -2.61 -16.63
C ALA A 361 5.46 -1.56 -16.47
N CYS A 362 5.10 -0.31 -16.18
CA CYS A 362 6.06 0.77 -15.99
C CYS A 362 7.05 0.47 -14.85
N LEU A 363 8.25 1.07 -14.88
CA LEU A 363 9.27 0.90 -13.85
C LEU A 363 10.16 2.15 -13.74
N GLY A 364 10.38 2.61 -12.49
CA GLY A 364 11.25 3.75 -12.21
C GLY A 364 10.58 5.09 -12.49
N LEU A 365 9.61 5.47 -11.65
CA LEU A 365 9.00 6.79 -11.67
C LEU A 365 10.08 7.87 -11.47
N ASP A 366 10.27 8.75 -12.45
CA ASP A 366 11.33 9.77 -12.44
C ASP A 366 10.76 11.17 -12.13
N VAL A 367 11.19 11.76 -11.02
CA VAL A 367 10.75 13.10 -10.61
C VAL A 367 11.02 14.16 -11.67
N ARG A 368 12.10 14.03 -12.46
CA ARG A 368 12.44 14.97 -13.54
C ARG A 368 11.42 14.92 -14.67
N ARG A 369 11.02 13.71 -15.09
CA ARG A 369 10.02 13.51 -16.14
C ARG A 369 8.66 14.03 -15.72
N VAL A 370 8.28 13.82 -14.44
CA VAL A 370 7.02 14.37 -13.90
C VAL A 370 7.00 15.90 -14.03
N VAL A 371 8.07 16.58 -13.62
CA VAL A 371 8.14 18.05 -13.69
C VAL A 371 8.24 18.55 -15.13
N GLU A 372 9.04 17.88 -15.98
CA GLU A 372 9.24 18.26 -17.38
C GLU A 372 7.95 18.15 -18.19
N THR A 373 7.18 17.08 -18.01
CA THR A 373 5.94 16.83 -18.76
C THR A 373 4.71 17.51 -18.14
N GLY A 374 4.76 17.81 -16.84
CA GLY A 374 3.59 18.22 -16.05
C GLY A 374 2.60 17.06 -15.80
N ILE A 375 2.88 15.84 -16.28
CA ILE A 375 2.08 14.65 -16.04
C ILE A 375 2.38 14.15 -14.63
N THR A 376 1.34 14.00 -13.79
CA THR A 376 1.49 13.47 -12.44
C THR A 376 0.92 12.04 -12.34
N PRO A 377 1.47 11.19 -11.47
CA PRO A 377 0.97 9.84 -11.27
C PRO A 377 -0.54 9.81 -11.01
N LEU A 378 -1.26 8.97 -11.75
CA LEU A 378 -2.64 8.62 -11.47
C LEU A 378 -2.66 7.44 -10.50
N ILE A 379 -3.40 7.58 -9.41
CA ILE A 379 -3.47 6.61 -8.32
C ILE A 379 -4.89 6.08 -8.23
N ASN A 380 -5.06 4.77 -8.28
CA ASN A 380 -6.31 4.11 -7.93
C ASN A 380 -6.47 4.14 -6.40
N THR A 381 -7.68 4.36 -5.90
CA THR A 381 -7.91 4.45 -4.45
C THR A 381 -9.34 4.10 -4.05
N GLY A 382 -9.50 3.56 -2.85
CA GLY A 382 -10.79 3.52 -2.19
C GLY A 382 -11.15 4.90 -1.64
N ILE A 383 -12.44 5.19 -1.50
CA ILE A 383 -12.92 6.45 -0.93
C ILE A 383 -13.46 6.18 0.47
N ALA A 384 -12.81 6.73 1.48
CA ALA A 384 -13.29 6.70 2.86
C ALA A 384 -14.32 7.82 3.08
N HIS A 385 -15.29 7.59 3.97
CA HIS A 385 -16.15 8.65 4.46
C HIS A 385 -15.34 9.66 5.30
N ARG A 386 -15.65 10.95 5.16
CA ARG A 386 -14.96 12.02 5.89
C ARG A 386 -15.16 11.97 7.42
N GLU A 387 -16.23 11.31 7.89
CA GLU A 387 -16.50 11.12 9.30
C GLU A 387 -16.01 9.75 9.77
N ALA A 388 -15.50 9.70 11.01
CA ALA A 388 -15.09 8.47 11.69
C ALA A 388 -16.28 7.51 11.89
N GLY A 389 -16.04 6.22 11.96
CA GLY A 389 -17.03 5.20 12.28
C GLY A 389 -17.85 4.65 11.10
N ILE A 390 -17.82 5.27 9.93
CA ILE A 390 -18.65 4.90 8.79
C ILE A 390 -17.97 3.85 7.90
N GLY A 391 -16.77 4.11 7.40
CA GLY A 391 -16.04 3.18 6.56
C GLY A 391 -15.90 3.62 5.10
N GLN A 392 -15.82 2.65 4.17
CA GLN A 392 -15.68 2.91 2.74
C GLN A 392 -17.01 3.36 2.12
N VAL A 393 -16.96 4.37 1.26
CA VAL A 393 -18.14 4.92 0.58
C VAL A 393 -18.05 4.90 -0.94
N GLY A 394 -16.91 4.49 -1.49
CA GLY A 394 -16.72 4.42 -2.94
C GLY A 394 -15.32 3.97 -3.33
N ALA A 395 -15.06 4.07 -4.64
CA ALA A 395 -13.74 3.88 -5.23
C ALA A 395 -13.55 4.85 -6.40
N GLY A 396 -12.31 5.27 -6.61
CA GLY A 396 -12.00 6.28 -7.61
C GLY A 396 -10.54 6.35 -7.95
N THR A 397 -10.17 7.49 -8.53
CA THR A 397 -8.79 7.84 -8.85
C THR A 397 -8.46 9.21 -8.27
N VAL A 398 -7.16 9.44 -8.09
CA VAL A 398 -6.63 10.74 -7.68
C VAL A 398 -5.29 10.99 -8.36
N ARG A 399 -5.01 12.23 -8.73
CA ARG A 399 -3.69 12.65 -9.24
C ARG A 399 -2.81 13.11 -8.07
N ALA A 400 -1.53 12.73 -8.12
CA ALA A 400 -0.53 13.27 -7.21
C ALA A 400 -0.35 14.78 -7.44
N PRO A 401 -0.14 15.60 -6.39
CA PRO A 401 0.15 17.02 -6.55
C PRO A 401 1.54 17.26 -7.19
N LEU A 402 1.61 18.03 -8.26
CA LEU A 402 2.87 18.36 -8.96
C LEU A 402 3.90 19.00 -8.02
N LEU A 403 3.45 19.86 -7.12
CA LEU A 403 4.30 20.60 -6.18
C LEU A 403 5.24 19.69 -5.34
N CYS A 404 4.85 18.44 -5.05
CA CYS A 404 5.75 17.49 -4.36
C CYS A 404 6.99 17.19 -5.21
N PHE A 405 6.80 17.00 -6.51
CA PHE A 405 7.84 16.66 -7.46
C PHE A 405 8.74 17.86 -7.77
N GLU A 406 8.16 19.07 -7.89
CA GLU A 406 8.92 20.32 -8.06
C GLU A 406 9.87 20.54 -6.87
N LYS A 407 9.37 20.48 -5.64
CA LYS A 407 10.19 20.59 -4.41
C LYS A 407 11.30 19.52 -4.34
N ALA A 408 11.01 18.29 -4.76
CA ALA A 408 12.00 17.24 -4.78
C ALA A 408 13.08 17.47 -5.84
N LEU A 409 12.70 17.97 -7.01
CA LEU A 409 13.64 18.30 -8.09
C LEU A 409 14.55 19.47 -7.71
N GLU A 410 14.00 20.52 -7.08
CA GLU A 410 14.79 21.65 -6.53
C GLU A 410 15.84 21.13 -5.53
N ALA A 411 15.43 20.27 -4.59
CA ALA A 411 16.35 19.70 -3.62
C ALA A 411 17.44 18.81 -4.26
N LEU A 412 17.13 18.06 -5.32
CA LEU A 412 18.10 17.32 -6.10
C LEU A 412 19.10 18.26 -6.82
N ALA A 413 18.62 19.36 -7.40
CA ALA A 413 19.47 20.35 -8.06
C ALA A 413 20.47 20.98 -7.07
N GLU A 414 20.00 21.33 -5.87
CA GLU A 414 20.86 21.87 -4.80
C GLU A 414 21.96 20.88 -4.40
N LEU A 415 21.62 19.59 -4.21
CA LEU A 415 22.59 18.54 -3.81
C LEU A 415 23.63 18.25 -4.88
N HIS A 416 23.31 18.42 -6.13
CA HIS A 416 24.23 18.21 -7.27
C HIS A 416 24.90 19.47 -7.75
N HIS A 417 24.75 20.63 -7.06
CA HIS A 417 25.27 21.93 -7.47
C HIS A 417 24.88 22.31 -8.92
N LEU A 418 23.72 21.83 -9.38
CA LEU A 418 23.17 22.16 -10.69
C LEU A 418 22.38 23.45 -10.52
N THR A 419 22.81 24.51 -11.18
CA THR A 419 22.00 25.74 -11.33
C THR A 419 20.78 25.41 -12.18
N ALA A 420 19.61 25.86 -11.75
CA ALA A 420 18.34 25.72 -12.46
C ALA A 420 18.38 26.45 -13.81
#